data_4b129c01134c4863e2f333c02e887455
#
_entry.id   4b129c01134c4863e2f333c02e887455
#
_cell.length_a   1.000
_cell.length_b   1.000
_cell.length_c   1.000
_cell.angle_alpha   90.00
_cell.angle_beta   90.00
_cell.angle_gamma   90.00
#
_symmetry.space_group_name_H-M   'P 1'
#
loop_
_entity.id
_entity.type
_entity.pdbx_description
1 polymer ?
#
loop_
_entity_poly.entity_id
_entity_poly.type
_entity_poly.pdbx_seq_one_letter_code
_entity_poly.pdbx_strand_id
1 'polypeptide(L)'
;MTEESHVKTRFYCYMVRCANDAFYTGWTTDPLRRVAEHNGGRGARYTRMHGPVKLVYVEQVEDHVSALKREAQIKRLGHARKAALAEANPLSEEFKG
;
A
#
# COMPACT_ATOMS: atom_id res chain seq x y z
N MET A 1 -21.52 12.22 24.11
CA MET A 1 -21.09 12.12 23.63
C MET A 1 -20.61 11.71 22.74
N THR A 2 -20.52 11.73 22.29
CA THR A 2 -20.16 11.41 21.27
C THR A 2 -18.91 11.12 20.84
N GLU A 3 -18.00 11.10 21.37
CA GLU A 3 -16.74 10.77 21.07
C GLU A 3 -16.60 9.63 20.25
N GLU A 4 -17.48 8.82 20.35
CA GLU A 4 -17.45 7.66 19.55
C GLU A 4 -17.42 8.02 18.12
N SER A 5 -17.79 9.19 17.83
CA SER A 5 -17.71 9.64 16.47
C SER A 5 -16.28 9.95 16.05
N HIS A 6 -15.33 9.77 16.95
CA HIS A 6 -13.95 10.08 16.61
C HIS A 6 -13.22 8.87 16.13
N VAL A 7 -13.67 8.31 15.04
CA VAL A 7 -12.91 7.25 14.39
C VAL A 7 -11.67 7.89 13.83
N LYS A 8 -10.53 7.49 14.36
CA LYS A 8 -9.28 8.08 13.94
C LYS A 8 -8.92 7.59 12.55
N THR A 9 -8.64 8.52 11.65
CA THR A 9 -8.16 8.15 10.32
C THR A 9 -6.80 7.50 10.44
N ARG A 10 -6.62 6.38 9.77
CA ARG A 10 -5.34 5.67 9.75
C ARG A 10 -4.69 5.86 8.42
N PHE A 11 -3.38 5.94 8.44
CA PHE A 11 -2.57 6.15 7.25
C PHE A 11 -1.63 4.97 7.07
N TYR A 12 -1.46 4.54 5.83
CA TYR A 12 -0.65 3.36 5.52
C TYR A 12 0.22 3.63 4.32
N CYS A 13 1.43 3.04 4.33
CA CYS A 13 2.18 2.84 3.10
C CYS A 13 1.95 1.41 2.66
N TYR A 14 1.94 1.17 1.38
CA TYR A 14 1.68 -0.16 0.84
C TYR A 14 2.49 -0.39 -0.41
N MET A 15 2.69 -1.67 -0.73
CA MET A 15 3.23 -2.07 -2.01
C MET A 15 2.31 -3.11 -2.62
N VAL A 16 2.15 -3.03 -3.94
CA VAL A 16 1.49 -4.07 -4.70
C VAL A 16 2.50 -4.63 -5.69
N ARG A 17 2.38 -5.94 -5.97
CA ARG A 17 3.14 -6.57 -7.04
C ARG A 17 2.29 -6.55 -8.28
N CYS A 18 2.85 -6.03 -9.36
CA CYS A 18 2.15 -5.94 -10.64
C CYS A 18 2.33 -7.21 -11.45
N ALA A 19 1.54 -7.37 -12.51
CA ALA A 19 1.61 -8.55 -13.36
C ALA A 19 2.98 -8.75 -14.00
N ASN A 20 3.73 -7.66 -14.20
CA ASN A 20 5.08 -7.72 -14.75
C ASN A 20 6.14 -7.92 -13.66
N ASP A 21 5.72 -8.29 -12.45
CA ASP A 21 6.59 -8.56 -11.30
C ASP A 21 7.24 -7.31 -10.70
N ALA A 22 6.91 -6.13 -11.17
CA ALA A 22 7.39 -4.89 -10.57
C ALA A 22 6.57 -4.57 -9.32
N PHE A 23 7.16 -3.76 -8.44
CA PHE A 23 6.45 -3.28 -7.25
C PHE A 23 6.02 -1.83 -7.47
N TYR A 24 4.78 -1.55 -7.10
CA TYR A 24 4.29 -0.18 -7.05
C TYR A 24 4.05 0.20 -5.59
N THR A 25 4.57 1.34 -5.17
CA THR A 25 4.47 1.81 -3.79
C THR A 25 3.59 3.06 -3.72
N GLY A 26 2.74 3.12 -2.71
CA GLY A 26 1.89 4.28 -2.52
C GLY A 26 1.51 4.43 -1.05
N TRP A 27 0.62 5.38 -0.78
CA TRP A 27 0.03 5.52 0.53
C TRP A 27 -1.49 5.60 0.39
N THR A 28 -2.19 5.24 1.46
CA THR A 28 -3.66 5.24 1.42
C THR A 28 -4.19 5.24 2.84
N THR A 29 -5.46 5.58 3.00
CA THR A 29 -6.16 5.40 4.26
C THR A 29 -6.90 4.07 4.30
N ASP A 30 -6.92 3.32 3.19
CA ASP A 30 -7.65 2.04 3.12
C ASP A 30 -6.99 1.13 2.09
N PRO A 31 -6.04 0.28 2.52
CA PRO A 31 -5.29 -0.56 1.59
C PRO A 31 -6.14 -1.46 0.70
N LEU A 32 -7.17 -2.10 1.26
CA LEU A 32 -7.98 -3.01 0.46
C LEU A 32 -8.78 -2.27 -0.60
N ARG A 33 -9.34 -1.11 -0.24
CA ARG A 33 -10.06 -0.29 -1.21
C ARG A 33 -9.11 0.17 -2.32
N ARG A 34 -7.88 0.57 -1.95
CA ARG A 34 -6.93 1.08 -2.93
C ARG A 34 -6.52 -0.01 -3.92
N VAL A 35 -6.33 -1.24 -3.43
CA VAL A 35 -6.02 -2.37 -4.33
C VAL A 35 -7.18 -2.60 -5.28
N ALA A 36 -8.42 -2.55 -4.77
CA ALA A 36 -9.58 -2.71 -5.63
C ALA A 36 -9.65 -1.63 -6.69
N GLU A 37 -9.27 -0.39 -6.33
CA GLU A 37 -9.22 0.71 -7.30
C GLU A 37 -8.18 0.44 -8.37
N HIS A 38 -7.00 -0.01 -7.97
CA HIS A 38 -5.95 -0.35 -8.93
C HIS A 38 -6.43 -1.41 -9.91
N ASN A 39 -7.06 -2.47 -9.39
CA ASN A 39 -7.52 -3.57 -10.23
C ASN A 39 -8.77 -3.22 -11.02
N GLY A 40 -9.50 -2.19 -10.60
CA GLY A 40 -10.67 -1.71 -11.32
C GLY A 40 -10.35 -0.67 -12.39
N GLY A 41 -9.07 -0.39 -12.60
CA GLY A 41 -8.66 0.58 -13.62
C GLY A 41 -8.75 2.03 -13.17
N ARG A 42 -8.94 2.25 -11.87
CA ARG A 42 -9.05 3.60 -11.33
C ARG A 42 -7.84 3.99 -10.48
N GLY A 43 -6.80 3.15 -10.48
CA GLY A 43 -5.61 3.43 -9.72
C GLY A 43 -4.62 4.27 -10.52
N ALA A 44 -3.34 4.17 -10.13
CA ALA A 44 -2.28 4.88 -10.82
C ALA A 44 -2.14 4.38 -12.25
N ARG A 45 -1.62 5.25 -13.10
CA ARG A 45 -1.43 4.90 -14.51
C ARG A 45 -0.58 3.64 -14.66
N TYR A 46 0.50 3.56 -13.89
CA TYR A 46 1.40 2.42 -13.98
C TYR A 46 0.66 1.11 -13.70
N THR A 47 -0.16 1.09 -12.64
CA THR A 47 -0.88 -0.13 -12.27
C THR A 47 -1.98 -0.49 -13.28
N ARG A 48 -2.56 0.51 -13.96
CA ARG A 48 -3.53 0.23 -15.02
C ARG A 48 -2.86 -0.49 -16.18
N MET A 49 -1.61 -0.14 -16.47
CA MET A 49 -0.90 -0.73 -17.59
C MET A 49 -0.30 -2.10 -17.27
N HIS A 50 -0.11 -2.40 -15.98
CA HIS A 50 0.59 -3.61 -15.56
C HIS A 50 -0.20 -4.42 -14.55
N GLY A 51 -1.52 -4.31 -14.58
CA GLY A 51 -2.39 -5.09 -13.71
C GLY A 51 -2.63 -6.48 -14.25
N PRO A 52 -3.25 -7.34 -13.48
CA PRO A 52 -3.75 -7.04 -12.14
C PRO A 52 -2.62 -6.96 -11.13
N VAL A 53 -2.92 -6.33 -9.98
CA VAL A 53 -1.93 -6.17 -8.92
C VAL A 53 -2.37 -6.93 -7.68
N LYS A 54 -1.39 -7.27 -6.85
CA LYS A 54 -1.63 -8.00 -5.61
C LYS A 54 -0.95 -7.26 -4.48
N LEU A 55 -1.69 -7.04 -3.39
CA LEU A 55 -1.13 -6.39 -2.20
C LEU A 55 -0.11 -7.32 -1.58
N VAL A 56 1.10 -6.81 -1.31
CA VAL A 56 2.17 -7.60 -0.72
C VAL A 56 2.78 -6.97 0.53
N TYR A 57 2.47 -5.72 0.81
CA TYR A 57 3.05 -5.05 1.96
C TYR A 57 2.14 -3.93 2.45
N VAL A 58 1.94 -3.84 3.76
CA VAL A 58 1.18 -2.76 4.39
C VAL A 58 1.91 -2.36 5.67
N GLU A 59 2.10 -1.07 5.85
CA GLU A 59 2.70 -0.53 7.06
C GLU A 59 1.85 0.63 7.53
N GLN A 60 1.33 0.56 8.76
CA GLN A 60 0.60 1.68 9.32
C GLN A 60 1.59 2.72 9.80
N VAL A 61 1.30 3.98 9.51
CA VAL A 61 2.15 5.09 9.93
C VAL A 61 1.33 6.08 10.75
N GLU A 62 2.01 7.02 11.38
CA GLU A 62 1.39 7.87 12.37
C GLU A 62 0.43 8.90 11.78
N ASP A 63 0.82 9.51 10.65
CA ASP A 63 0.04 10.58 10.05
C ASP A 63 0.35 10.69 8.57
N HIS A 64 -0.29 11.66 7.92
CA HIS A 64 -0.15 11.86 6.48
C HIS A 64 1.30 12.19 6.09
N VAL A 65 1.95 13.04 6.87
CA VAL A 65 3.33 13.43 6.57
C VAL A 65 4.26 12.22 6.65
N SER A 66 4.07 11.39 7.68
CA SER A 66 4.85 10.17 7.83
C SER A 66 4.62 9.22 6.67
N ALA A 67 3.38 9.16 6.17
CA ALA A 67 3.06 8.31 5.02
C ALA A 67 3.83 8.76 3.77
N LEU A 68 3.87 10.07 3.53
CA LEU A 68 4.61 10.60 2.38
C LEU A 68 6.10 10.33 2.49
N LYS A 69 6.65 10.52 3.69
CA LYS A 69 8.07 10.27 3.91
C LYS A 69 8.42 8.80 3.71
N ARG A 70 7.58 7.92 4.26
CA ARG A 70 7.84 6.49 4.15
C ARG A 70 7.69 6.00 2.72
N GLU A 71 6.70 6.51 2.01
CA GLU A 71 6.52 6.19 0.60
C GLU A 71 7.78 6.54 -0.19
N ALA A 72 8.32 7.73 0.04
CA ALA A 72 9.52 8.18 -0.65
C ALA A 72 10.72 7.26 -0.34
N GLN A 73 10.85 6.85 0.93
CA GLN A 73 11.93 5.94 1.32
C GLN A 73 11.82 4.60 0.61
N ILE A 74 10.63 4.03 0.60
CA ILE A 74 10.42 2.71 -0.01
C ILE A 74 10.64 2.79 -1.52
N LYS A 75 10.19 3.87 -2.16
CA LYS A 75 10.38 4.04 -3.60
C LYS A 75 11.85 4.05 -4.01
N ARG A 76 12.73 4.45 -3.11
CA ARG A 76 14.17 4.46 -3.39
C ARG A 76 14.83 3.10 -3.30
N LEU A 77 14.15 2.12 -2.72
CA LEU A 77 14.71 0.78 -2.60
C LEU A 77 14.73 0.13 -3.98
N GLY A 78 15.78 -0.67 -4.24
CA GLY A 78 15.80 -1.49 -5.43
C GLY A 78 14.82 -2.64 -5.32
N HIS A 79 14.61 -3.34 -6.43
CA HIS A 79 13.64 -4.42 -6.51
C HIS A 79 13.89 -5.49 -5.43
N ALA A 80 15.14 -5.93 -5.27
CA ALA A 80 15.47 -6.97 -4.30
C ALA A 80 15.14 -6.54 -2.87
N ARG A 81 15.39 -5.27 -2.53
CA ARG A 81 15.11 -4.79 -1.19
C ARG A 81 13.62 -4.62 -0.94
N LYS A 82 12.87 -4.26 -1.97
CA LYS A 82 11.42 -4.20 -1.85
C LYS A 82 10.85 -5.60 -1.62
N ALA A 83 11.37 -6.58 -2.34
CA ALA A 83 10.94 -7.97 -2.15
C ALA A 83 11.27 -8.44 -0.73
N ALA A 84 12.46 -8.12 -0.24
CA ALA A 84 12.87 -8.50 1.12
C ALA A 84 11.98 -7.83 2.17
N LEU A 85 11.62 -6.57 1.96
CA LEU A 85 10.76 -5.85 2.89
C LEU A 85 9.38 -6.54 2.99
N ALA A 86 8.83 -6.93 1.85
CA ALA A 86 7.54 -7.62 1.83
C ALA A 86 7.63 -8.99 2.50
N GLU A 87 8.71 -9.74 2.24
CA GLU A 87 8.88 -11.05 2.85
C GLU A 87 9.06 -10.98 4.36
N ALA A 88 9.76 -9.96 4.84
CA ALA A 88 10.01 -9.81 6.27
C ALA A 88 8.77 -9.35 7.02
N ASN A 89 7.75 -8.84 6.32
CA ASN A 89 6.56 -8.28 6.93
C ASN A 89 5.31 -8.83 6.24
N PRO A 90 4.98 -10.11 6.48
CA PRO A 90 3.79 -10.70 5.86
C PRO A 90 2.53 -9.93 6.23
N LEU A 91 1.57 -9.92 5.34
CA LEU A 91 0.31 -9.24 5.56
C LEU A 91 -0.40 -9.82 6.78
N SER A 92 -1.00 -8.96 7.61
CA SER A 92 -1.87 -9.42 8.68
C SER A 92 -3.18 -9.92 8.07
N GLU A 93 -3.94 -10.66 8.87
CA GLU A 93 -5.17 -11.29 8.38
C GLU A 93 -6.14 -10.29 7.77
N GLU A 94 -6.22 -9.09 8.35
CA GLU A 94 -7.18 -8.10 7.87
C GLU A 94 -6.89 -7.63 6.45
N PHE A 95 -5.66 -7.82 5.95
CA PHE A 95 -5.28 -7.39 4.61
C PHE A 95 -5.11 -8.54 3.63
N LYS A 96 -5.36 -9.75 4.06
CA LYS A 96 -5.24 -10.91 3.16
C LYS A 96 -6.45 -11.08 2.26
N GLY A 97 -7.51 -10.41 2.60
CA GLY A 97 -8.71 -10.28 1.83
C GLY A 97 -9.23 -11.45 1.14
#